data_d7318032c42fa4b827ab5a81347bbc03
#
_entry.id   d7318032c42fa4b827ab5a81347bbc03
#
_cell.length_a   1.000
_cell.length_b   1.000
_cell.length_c   1.000
_cell.angle_alpha   90.00
_cell.angle_beta   90.00
_cell.angle_gamma   90.00
#
_symmetry.space_group_name_H-M   'P 1'
#
loop_
_entity.id
_entity.type
_entity.pdbx_description
1 polymer ?
#
loop_
_entity_poly.entity_id
_entity_poly.type
_entity_poly.pdbx_seq_one_letter_code
_entity_poly.pdbx_strand_id
1 'polypeptide(L)'
;MYRELIALICHDLRGRKHEYTVQTAFFGRYLVWGKNELRKFSFINTQVASSETAREINRSVVLNLIRRRQPISRADLARASGLQRSTVSLITEELIRQRWVVYGPLGRLSRGRRPTFLRLNDRRAILVADLRPTQVTVAVADANGRFLSQQRMSTPSGPAATVEKLATAMRQLIVANPELLFEGIGISIPGRFDPITKHVEFAPNLKWPDFDLKAPIEKATGLQVKLENAANACVLAEVWFGENDKARDLVVVTISEGVGTGIFVNGQLARGHKGMAGEFGHVALDPDGPVCTCGGRGCWEVFASNRAALRYYHETNTGTGDLQFRELLALADGGDARALKALDKMAVAIARGTRMLVTALAPQDVVFVGEFTRQWQRFGPVIQAEVAAGSFLGDPPQVRPAEAEGDLARLRGTVALVLQEHFGPSARVGRKNHRQSRIMA
;
A
#
# COMPACT_ATOMS: atom_id res chain seq x y z
N MET A 1 -24.44 -17.67 -39.38
CA MET A 1 -23.60 -16.45 -39.34
C MET A 1 -24.51 -15.28 -39.74
N TYR A 2 -25.31 -14.78 -38.81
CA TYR A 2 -26.25 -13.69 -39.02
C TYR A 2 -25.61 -12.37 -38.59
N ARG A 3 -25.52 -11.43 -39.56
CA ARG A 3 -25.22 -10.03 -39.30
C ARG A 3 -26.55 -9.30 -39.12
N GLU A 4 -26.84 -8.85 -37.91
CA GLU A 4 -27.93 -7.92 -37.69
C GLU A 4 -27.41 -6.50 -37.83
N LEU A 5 -27.98 -5.78 -38.80
CA LEU A 5 -27.81 -4.34 -38.99
C LEU A 5 -28.93 -3.68 -38.15
N ILE A 6 -28.55 -2.87 -37.17
CA ILE A 6 -29.51 -2.05 -36.45
C ILE A 6 -29.33 -0.60 -36.96
N ALA A 7 -30.38 -0.06 -37.58
CA ALA A 7 -30.46 1.34 -37.95
C ALA A 7 -31.13 2.13 -36.80
N LEU A 8 -30.43 3.12 -36.26
CA LEU A 8 -30.98 4.05 -35.29
C LEU A 8 -31.28 5.37 -35.99
N ILE A 9 -32.56 5.83 -35.91
CA ILE A 9 -32.97 7.13 -36.39
C ILE A 9 -33.02 8.08 -35.18
N CYS A 10 -32.19 9.11 -35.17
CA CYS A 10 -32.26 10.19 -34.17
C CYS A 10 -32.65 11.52 -34.81
N HIS A 11 -33.42 12.28 -34.08
CA HIS A 11 -33.77 13.67 -34.46
C HIS A 11 -32.87 14.65 -33.67
N ASP A 12 -32.29 15.64 -34.36
CA ASP A 12 -31.62 16.75 -33.68
C ASP A 12 -32.65 17.75 -33.13
N LEU A 13 -32.22 18.68 -32.29
CA LEU A 13 -33.06 19.71 -31.70
C LEU A 13 -33.67 20.70 -32.74
N ARG A 14 -33.37 20.55 -34.03
CA ARG A 14 -33.87 21.32 -35.18
C ARG A 14 -34.73 20.46 -36.11
N GLY A 15 -35.12 19.24 -35.69
CA GLY A 15 -36.04 18.38 -36.43
C GLY A 15 -35.48 17.69 -37.66
N ARG A 16 -34.16 17.63 -37.83
CA ARG A 16 -33.51 16.91 -38.96
C ARG A 16 -33.29 15.45 -38.63
N LYS A 17 -33.70 14.55 -39.56
CA LYS A 17 -33.48 13.12 -39.46
C LYS A 17 -32.05 12.79 -39.89
N HIS A 18 -31.34 12.07 -39.06
CA HIS A 18 -30.06 11.49 -39.41
C HIS A 18 -30.14 9.96 -39.27
N GLU A 19 -29.81 9.26 -40.33
CA GLU A 19 -29.68 7.80 -40.33
C GLU A 19 -28.22 7.40 -40.06
N TYR A 20 -28.04 6.55 -39.07
CA TYR A 20 -26.73 6.04 -38.72
C TYR A 20 -26.71 4.52 -38.86
N THR A 21 -25.75 4.01 -39.60
CA THR A 21 -25.51 2.57 -39.72
C THR A 21 -24.49 2.14 -38.68
N VAL A 22 -24.90 1.28 -37.76
CA VAL A 22 -23.99 0.72 -36.74
C VAL A 22 -23.51 -0.65 -37.21
N GLN A 23 -22.23 -0.77 -37.48
CA GLN A 23 -21.57 -2.05 -37.75
C GLN A 23 -21.06 -2.64 -36.42
N THR A 24 -21.69 -3.70 -35.93
CA THR A 24 -21.21 -4.42 -34.74
C THR A 24 -20.13 -5.42 -35.17
N ALA A 25 -18.88 -5.12 -34.87
CA ALA A 25 -17.82 -6.11 -34.86
C ALA A 25 -17.79 -6.82 -33.50
N PHE A 26 -17.59 -8.13 -33.53
CA PHE A 26 -17.55 -9.02 -32.38
C PHE A 26 -16.34 -8.67 -31.49
N PHE A 27 -16.43 -7.64 -30.68
CA PHE A 27 -15.60 -7.34 -29.50
C PHE A 27 -16.05 -6.00 -28.95
N GLY A 28 -16.96 -5.99 -27.97
CA GLY A 28 -17.25 -4.83 -27.12
C GLY A 28 -18.21 -3.81 -27.77
N ARG A 29 -19.34 -3.57 -27.12
CA ARG A 29 -20.29 -2.50 -27.48
C ARG A 29 -19.67 -1.14 -27.20
N TYR A 30 -19.58 -0.29 -28.23
CA TYR A 30 -19.26 1.13 -28.05
C TYR A 30 -20.35 1.99 -28.69
N LEU A 31 -20.86 2.96 -27.95
CA LEU A 31 -21.70 4.05 -28.45
C LEU A 31 -20.76 5.22 -28.78
N VAL A 32 -20.73 5.64 -30.04
CA VAL A 32 -19.97 6.81 -30.47
C VAL A 32 -20.95 7.95 -30.79
N TRP A 33 -20.85 9.04 -30.09
CA TRP A 33 -21.55 10.29 -30.37
C TRP A 33 -20.56 11.33 -30.93
N GLY A 34 -20.88 11.91 -32.09
CA GLY A 34 -20.19 13.10 -32.62
C GLY A 34 -19.59 12.93 -34.01
N LYS A 35 -19.80 13.96 -34.85
CA LYS A 35 -19.14 14.09 -36.16
C LYS A 35 -17.63 14.24 -35.96
N ASN A 36 -16.88 13.41 -36.69
CA ASN A 36 -15.44 13.55 -36.96
C ASN A 36 -14.53 13.74 -35.73
N GLU A 37 -14.21 12.66 -35.10
CA GLU A 37 -12.88 12.20 -34.70
C GLU A 37 -13.06 10.88 -33.97
N LEU A 38 -12.77 9.78 -34.67
CA LEU A 38 -12.48 8.50 -34.02
C LEU A 38 -11.25 8.75 -33.14
N ARG A 39 -11.46 9.10 -31.87
CA ARG A 39 -10.40 8.94 -30.88
C ARG A 39 -10.05 7.47 -30.89
N LYS A 40 -8.94 7.15 -31.50
CA LYS A 40 -8.30 5.84 -31.39
C LYS A 40 -8.07 5.65 -29.90
N PHE A 41 -8.94 4.89 -29.22
CA PHE A 41 -8.58 4.29 -27.94
C PHE A 41 -7.46 3.30 -28.28
N SER A 42 -6.26 3.78 -28.21
CA SER A 42 -5.08 2.94 -28.21
C SER A 42 -5.18 2.10 -26.93
N PHE A 43 -5.49 0.82 -27.05
CA PHE A 43 -5.15 -0.17 -26.03
C PHE A 43 -3.63 -0.23 -25.98
N ILE A 44 -3.05 0.74 -25.28
CA ILE A 44 -1.62 0.86 -25.09
C ILE A 44 -1.20 -0.30 -24.21
N ASN A 45 -0.31 -1.12 -24.77
CA ASN A 45 0.40 -2.28 -24.24
C ASN A 45 -0.26 -3.65 -24.43
N THR A 46 -0.56 -4.02 -25.64
CA THR A 46 -0.38 -5.42 -26.04
C THR A 46 1.12 -5.66 -26.28
N GLN A 47 1.91 -5.82 -25.23
CA GLN A 47 3.22 -6.41 -25.38
C GLN A 47 3.01 -7.87 -25.75
N VAL A 48 3.50 -8.28 -26.92
CA VAL A 48 3.57 -9.69 -27.29
C VAL A 48 4.37 -10.40 -26.22
N ALA A 49 3.75 -11.34 -25.51
CA ALA A 49 4.42 -12.12 -24.49
C ALA A 49 5.55 -12.93 -25.15
N SER A 50 6.79 -12.50 -24.97
CA SER A 50 7.95 -13.29 -25.38
C SER A 50 8.12 -14.51 -24.47
N SER A 51 8.89 -15.49 -24.89
CA SER A 51 9.26 -16.64 -24.05
C SER A 51 9.95 -16.19 -22.76
N GLU A 52 10.68 -15.06 -22.80
CA GLU A 52 11.30 -14.43 -21.63
C GLU A 52 10.24 -13.88 -20.66
N THR A 53 9.19 -13.23 -21.16
CA THR A 53 8.07 -12.74 -20.36
C THR A 53 7.35 -13.90 -19.66
N ALA A 54 7.08 -14.99 -20.36
CA ALA A 54 6.45 -16.18 -19.78
C ALA A 54 7.33 -16.81 -18.68
N ARG A 55 8.65 -16.85 -18.88
CA ARG A 55 9.62 -17.34 -17.88
C ARG A 55 9.63 -16.49 -16.63
N GLU A 56 9.63 -15.16 -16.77
CA GLU A 56 9.59 -14.21 -15.64
C GLU A 56 8.28 -14.31 -14.86
N ILE A 57 7.15 -14.44 -15.54
CA ILE A 57 5.85 -14.68 -14.88
C ILE A 57 5.89 -15.99 -14.08
N ASN A 58 6.34 -17.09 -14.68
CA ASN A 58 6.43 -18.38 -14.02
C ASN A 58 7.38 -18.33 -12.81
N ARG A 59 8.53 -17.64 -12.94
CA ARG A 59 9.46 -17.41 -11.84
C ARG A 59 8.78 -16.66 -10.69
N SER A 60 8.05 -15.59 -10.99
CA SER A 60 7.31 -14.81 -10.00
C SER A 60 6.24 -15.65 -9.30
N VAL A 61 5.49 -16.48 -10.04
CA VAL A 61 4.49 -17.39 -9.48
C VAL A 61 5.14 -18.38 -8.49
N VAL A 62 6.24 -19.03 -8.90
CA VAL A 62 6.94 -20.01 -8.04
C VAL A 62 7.51 -19.34 -6.80
N LEU A 63 8.15 -18.18 -6.92
CA LEU A 63 8.74 -17.46 -5.80
C LEU A 63 7.66 -16.98 -4.81
N ASN A 64 6.51 -16.47 -5.30
CA ASN A 64 5.39 -16.09 -4.46
C ASN A 64 4.74 -17.30 -3.76
N LEU A 65 4.64 -18.46 -4.41
CA LEU A 65 4.16 -19.69 -3.77
C LEU A 65 5.10 -20.14 -2.65
N ILE A 66 6.43 -20.07 -2.86
CA ILE A 66 7.40 -20.38 -1.80
C ILE A 66 7.19 -19.42 -0.63
N ARG A 67 7.11 -18.09 -0.86
CA ARG A 67 6.89 -17.11 0.19
C ARG A 67 5.64 -17.40 1.03
N ARG A 68 4.53 -17.75 0.38
CA ARG A 68 3.24 -17.95 1.06
C ARG A 68 3.08 -19.29 1.75
N ARG A 69 3.75 -20.35 1.26
CA ARG A 69 3.50 -21.75 1.66
C ARG A 69 4.71 -22.48 2.19
N GLN A 70 5.81 -21.76 2.44
CA GLN A 70 7.02 -22.36 2.97
C GLN A 70 6.82 -22.96 4.39
N PRO A 71 7.43 -24.12 4.68
CA PRO A 71 8.29 -24.91 3.80
C PRO A 71 7.48 -25.72 2.77
N ILE A 72 7.87 -25.69 1.48
CA ILE A 72 7.11 -26.30 0.37
C ILE A 72 8.03 -27.18 -0.51
N SER A 73 7.53 -28.33 -0.98
CA SER A 73 8.28 -29.18 -1.89
C SER A 73 8.12 -28.78 -3.36
N ARG A 74 9.08 -29.19 -4.23
CA ARG A 74 8.93 -29.00 -5.69
C ARG A 74 7.67 -29.64 -6.26
N ALA A 75 7.26 -30.79 -5.71
CA ALA A 75 6.04 -31.47 -6.13
C ALA A 75 4.78 -30.66 -5.77
N ASP A 76 4.75 -30.05 -4.58
CA ASP A 76 3.65 -29.17 -4.16
C ASP A 76 3.62 -27.89 -4.96
N LEU A 77 4.79 -27.31 -5.28
CA LEU A 77 4.89 -26.16 -6.18
C LEU A 77 4.32 -26.45 -7.56
N ALA A 78 4.63 -27.63 -8.14
CA ALA A 78 4.09 -28.02 -9.44
C ALA A 78 2.57 -28.16 -9.39
N ARG A 79 2.02 -28.79 -8.33
CA ARG A 79 0.56 -28.90 -8.14
C ARG A 79 -0.12 -27.55 -7.96
N ALA A 80 0.49 -26.68 -7.14
CA ALA A 80 -0.10 -25.39 -6.82
C ALA A 80 -0.01 -24.37 -7.95
N SER A 81 1.02 -24.43 -8.79
CA SER A 81 1.24 -23.51 -9.91
C SER A 81 0.61 -23.99 -11.23
N GLY A 82 0.30 -25.27 -11.37
CA GLY A 82 -0.07 -25.90 -12.65
C GLY A 82 1.11 -26.05 -13.63
N LEU A 83 2.33 -25.70 -13.24
CA LEU A 83 3.52 -25.84 -14.08
C LEU A 83 4.03 -27.27 -14.11
N GLN A 84 4.69 -27.64 -15.21
CA GLN A 84 5.37 -28.94 -15.32
C GLN A 84 6.48 -29.07 -14.29
N ARG A 85 6.72 -30.28 -13.78
CA ARG A 85 7.76 -30.57 -12.78
C ARG A 85 9.16 -30.15 -13.21
N SER A 86 9.49 -30.34 -14.51
CA SER A 86 10.77 -29.91 -15.10
C SER A 86 10.93 -28.39 -15.03
N THR A 87 9.88 -27.63 -15.37
CA THR A 87 9.86 -26.15 -15.30
C THR A 87 10.06 -25.67 -13.88
N VAL A 88 9.34 -26.26 -12.90
CA VAL A 88 9.51 -25.92 -11.48
C VAL A 88 10.93 -26.22 -11.00
N SER A 89 11.52 -27.36 -11.43
CA SER A 89 12.90 -27.72 -11.07
C SER A 89 13.90 -26.68 -11.59
N LEU A 90 13.80 -26.29 -12.86
CA LEU A 90 14.68 -25.27 -13.45
C LEU A 90 14.56 -23.91 -12.72
N ILE A 91 13.33 -23.47 -12.45
CA ILE A 91 13.06 -22.20 -11.75
C ILE A 91 13.62 -22.26 -10.31
N THR A 92 13.37 -23.34 -9.58
CA THR A 92 13.84 -23.46 -8.19
C THR A 92 15.37 -23.55 -8.10
N GLU A 93 16.05 -24.20 -9.05
CA GLU A 93 17.51 -24.22 -9.14
C GLU A 93 18.09 -22.84 -9.42
N GLU A 94 17.44 -22.08 -10.32
CA GLU A 94 17.81 -20.69 -10.57
C GLU A 94 17.65 -19.81 -9.33
N LEU A 95 16.51 -19.92 -8.61
CA LEU A 95 16.27 -19.19 -7.37
C LEU A 95 17.26 -19.55 -6.26
N ILE A 96 17.68 -20.81 -6.17
CA ILE A 96 18.72 -21.25 -5.23
C ILE A 96 20.08 -20.67 -5.61
N ARG A 97 20.45 -20.71 -6.89
CA ARG A 97 21.70 -20.11 -7.38
C ARG A 97 21.74 -18.60 -7.13
N GLN A 98 20.60 -17.91 -7.29
CA GLN A 98 20.45 -16.49 -6.97
C GLN A 98 20.36 -16.22 -5.47
N ARG A 99 20.38 -17.24 -4.61
CA ARG A 99 20.25 -17.14 -3.15
C ARG A 99 18.93 -16.51 -2.67
N TRP A 100 17.85 -16.60 -3.45
CA TRP A 100 16.51 -16.24 -3.00
C TRP A 100 15.85 -17.34 -2.19
N VAL A 101 16.17 -18.59 -2.53
CA VAL A 101 15.61 -19.80 -1.94
C VAL A 101 16.72 -20.65 -1.40
N VAL A 102 16.48 -21.31 -0.28
CA VAL A 102 17.39 -22.31 0.33
C VAL A 102 16.64 -23.60 0.61
N TYR A 103 17.39 -24.67 0.77
CA TYR A 103 16.83 -25.92 1.24
C TYR A 103 16.42 -25.79 2.70
N GLY A 104 15.20 -26.21 2.99
CA GLY A 104 14.66 -26.35 4.34
C GLY A 104 14.83 -27.76 4.89
N PRO A 105 14.11 -28.11 5.96
CA PRO A 105 14.17 -29.41 6.57
C PRO A 105 13.74 -30.52 5.60
N LEU A 106 14.27 -31.73 5.81
CA LEU A 106 13.81 -32.93 5.11
C LEU A 106 12.45 -33.35 5.65
N GLY A 107 11.51 -33.63 4.76
CA GLY A 107 10.19 -34.11 5.14
C GLY A 107 10.25 -35.54 5.70
N ARG A 108 9.34 -35.86 6.61
CA ARG A 108 9.12 -37.24 7.08
C ARG A 108 7.99 -37.86 6.24
N LEU A 109 8.30 -38.91 5.51
CA LEU A 109 7.32 -39.77 4.84
C LEU A 109 7.46 -41.19 5.36
N SER A 110 6.36 -41.88 5.52
CA SER A 110 6.31 -43.28 5.91
C SER A 110 6.82 -44.21 4.83
N ARG A 111 6.75 -43.84 3.55
CA ARG A 111 7.25 -44.56 2.36
C ARG A 111 7.71 -43.59 1.27
N GLY A 112 8.77 -43.95 0.52
CA GLY A 112 9.29 -43.18 -0.61
C GLY A 112 10.45 -42.25 -0.28
N ARG A 113 10.98 -41.54 -1.32
CA ARG A 113 12.08 -40.58 -1.17
C ARG A 113 11.61 -39.38 -0.39
N ARG A 114 12.29 -39.04 0.68
CA ARG A 114 11.98 -37.87 1.52
C ARG A 114 12.00 -36.59 0.70
N PRO A 115 10.92 -35.76 0.71
CA PRO A 115 10.90 -34.50 0.00
C PRO A 115 11.85 -33.51 0.65
N THR A 116 12.63 -32.83 -0.16
CA THR A 116 13.41 -31.68 0.27
C THR A 116 12.50 -30.44 0.16
N PHE A 117 12.27 -29.80 1.27
CA PHE A 117 11.50 -28.57 1.31
C PHE A 117 12.35 -27.35 0.90
N LEU A 118 11.68 -26.34 0.40
CA LEU A 118 12.24 -25.06 0.00
C LEU A 118 11.65 -23.96 0.86
N ARG A 119 12.47 -22.96 1.20
CA ARG A 119 12.06 -21.75 1.91
C ARG A 119 12.83 -20.55 1.40
N LEU A 120 12.35 -19.35 1.68
CA LEU A 120 13.10 -18.12 1.43
C LEU A 120 14.40 -18.13 2.22
N ASN A 121 15.42 -17.48 1.68
CA ASN A 121 16.70 -17.33 2.34
C ASN A 121 16.63 -16.23 3.40
N ASP A 122 16.74 -16.57 4.66
CA ASP A 122 16.68 -15.65 5.81
C ASP A 122 17.83 -14.62 5.82
N ARG A 123 18.90 -14.85 5.03
CA ARG A 123 19.98 -13.86 4.88
C ARG A 123 19.65 -12.74 3.90
N ARG A 124 18.56 -12.84 3.13
CA ARG A 124 18.05 -11.73 2.32
C ARG A 124 17.37 -10.73 3.23
N ALA A 125 17.91 -9.52 3.25
CA ALA A 125 17.47 -8.48 4.16
C ALA A 125 17.12 -7.18 3.42
N ILE A 126 16.26 -6.42 4.02
CA ILE A 126 15.82 -5.10 3.56
C ILE A 126 16.05 -4.11 4.70
N LEU A 127 16.68 -2.99 4.40
CA LEU A 127 16.68 -1.85 5.30
C LEU A 127 15.37 -1.09 5.15
N VAL A 128 14.74 -0.74 6.25
CA VAL A 128 13.47 -0.03 6.24
C VAL A 128 13.49 1.15 7.18
N ALA A 129 12.78 2.21 6.83
CA ALA A 129 12.56 3.34 7.73
C ALA A 129 11.11 3.81 7.69
N ASP A 130 10.59 4.22 8.85
CA ASP A 130 9.34 4.96 9.00
C ASP A 130 9.66 6.35 9.52
N LEU A 131 9.47 7.35 8.68
CA LEU A 131 9.71 8.75 9.00
C LEU A 131 8.41 9.38 9.52
N ARG A 132 8.47 9.91 10.73
CA ARG A 132 7.35 10.65 11.36
C ARG A 132 7.81 12.03 11.80
N PRO A 133 6.89 12.94 12.11
CA PRO A 133 7.24 14.29 12.57
C PRO A 133 8.15 14.35 13.79
N THR A 134 7.97 13.45 14.74
CA THR A 134 8.69 13.45 16.03
C THR A 134 9.71 12.32 16.14
N GLN A 135 9.55 11.26 15.39
CA GLN A 135 10.33 10.03 15.52
C GLN A 135 10.64 9.40 14.17
N VAL A 136 11.84 8.92 14.02
CA VAL A 136 12.27 8.04 12.92
C VAL A 136 12.56 6.66 13.47
N THR A 137 12.03 5.63 12.82
CA THR A 137 12.39 4.24 13.11
C THR A 137 13.14 3.66 11.94
N VAL A 138 14.31 3.08 12.16
CA VAL A 138 15.09 2.34 11.16
C VAL A 138 15.17 0.89 11.61
N ALA A 139 15.03 -0.06 10.68
CA ALA A 139 15.10 -1.47 11.01
C ALA A 139 15.73 -2.29 9.87
N VAL A 140 16.21 -3.48 10.21
CA VAL A 140 16.56 -4.55 9.29
C VAL A 140 15.47 -5.60 9.36
N ALA A 141 14.91 -5.96 8.20
CA ALA A 141 13.92 -7.03 8.10
C ALA A 141 14.38 -8.11 7.12
N ASP A 142 13.98 -9.36 7.35
CA ASP A 142 14.16 -10.43 6.38
C ASP A 142 13.09 -10.40 5.28
N ALA A 143 13.23 -11.26 4.27
CA ALA A 143 12.27 -11.36 3.17
C ALA A 143 10.88 -11.88 3.59
N ASN A 144 10.72 -12.35 4.83
CA ASN A 144 9.43 -12.74 5.42
C ASN A 144 8.76 -11.59 6.19
N GLY A 145 9.39 -10.41 6.24
CA GLY A 145 8.89 -9.26 6.99
C GLY A 145 9.13 -9.33 8.50
N ARG A 146 10.02 -10.24 8.96
CA ARG A 146 10.44 -10.29 10.39
C ARG A 146 11.55 -9.28 10.62
N PHE A 147 11.42 -8.48 11.66
CA PHE A 147 12.45 -7.52 12.06
C PHE A 147 13.57 -8.23 12.82
N LEU A 148 14.79 -8.09 12.32
CA LEU A 148 16.01 -8.65 12.92
C LEU A 148 16.62 -7.66 13.91
N SER A 149 16.55 -6.38 13.62
CA SER A 149 16.96 -5.28 14.50
C SER A 149 16.15 -4.04 14.23
N GLN A 150 16.00 -3.19 15.25
CA GLN A 150 15.24 -1.94 15.16
C GLN A 150 15.88 -0.86 16.03
N GLN A 151 15.99 0.35 15.49
CA GLN A 151 16.47 1.52 16.19
C GLN A 151 15.46 2.65 16.04
N ARG A 152 15.12 3.31 17.15
CA ARG A 152 14.27 4.51 17.20
C ARG A 152 15.09 5.71 17.56
N MET A 153 14.81 6.81 16.90
CA MET A 153 15.50 8.09 17.13
C MET A 153 14.55 9.27 16.93
N SER A 154 14.80 10.39 17.58
CA SER A 154 14.04 11.62 17.33
C SER A 154 14.28 12.12 15.90
N THR A 155 13.25 12.64 15.25
CA THR A 155 13.36 13.32 13.95
C THR A 155 14.09 14.64 14.14
N PRO A 156 15.24 14.86 13.47
CA PRO A 156 15.93 16.14 13.52
C PRO A 156 15.12 17.29 12.91
N SER A 157 15.46 18.52 13.26
CA SER A 157 14.89 19.70 12.63
C SER A 157 15.38 19.82 11.19
N GLY A 158 14.48 19.68 10.23
CA GLY A 158 14.73 19.85 8.81
C GLY A 158 15.23 18.60 8.07
N PRO A 159 15.14 18.63 6.73
CA PRO A 159 15.38 17.48 5.88
C PRO A 159 16.85 17.04 5.85
N ALA A 160 17.80 17.96 5.72
CA ALA A 160 19.22 17.62 5.59
C ALA A 160 19.76 16.85 6.81
N ALA A 161 19.49 17.33 8.02
CA ALA A 161 19.89 16.64 9.25
C ALA A 161 19.22 15.27 9.41
N THR A 162 17.98 15.14 8.95
CA THR A 162 17.25 13.85 8.97
C THR A 162 17.88 12.85 8.00
N VAL A 163 18.24 13.28 6.79
CA VAL A 163 18.92 12.42 5.82
C VAL A 163 20.27 11.93 6.34
N GLU A 164 21.07 12.83 6.89
CA GLU A 164 22.37 12.48 7.45
C GLU A 164 22.25 11.44 8.57
N LYS A 165 21.29 11.66 9.47
CA LYS A 165 21.02 10.74 10.57
C LYS A 165 20.52 9.38 10.07
N LEU A 166 19.61 9.37 9.09
CA LEU A 166 19.12 8.14 8.44
C LEU A 166 20.25 7.38 7.76
N ALA A 167 21.02 8.06 6.92
CA ALA A 167 22.15 7.47 6.18
C ALA A 167 23.20 6.87 7.14
N THR A 168 23.48 7.58 8.25
CA THR A 168 24.42 7.10 9.27
C THR A 168 23.90 5.84 9.97
N ALA A 169 22.64 5.84 10.42
CA ALA A 169 22.02 4.69 11.06
C ALA A 169 21.96 3.48 10.13
N MET A 170 21.61 3.69 8.86
CA MET A 170 21.55 2.61 7.87
C MET A 170 22.94 2.03 7.57
N ARG A 171 23.99 2.85 7.45
CA ARG A 171 25.36 2.35 7.30
C ARG A 171 25.82 1.53 8.50
N GLN A 172 25.52 1.99 9.72
CA GLN A 172 25.81 1.24 10.93
C GLN A 172 25.15 -0.14 10.94
N LEU A 173 23.88 -0.21 10.52
CA LEU A 173 23.15 -1.48 10.42
C LEU A 173 23.72 -2.39 9.34
N ILE A 174 24.18 -1.88 8.20
CA ILE A 174 24.89 -2.67 7.17
C ILE A 174 26.18 -3.27 7.74
N VAL A 175 27.01 -2.43 8.37
CA VAL A 175 28.29 -2.87 8.94
C VAL A 175 28.11 -3.87 10.07
N ALA A 176 27.07 -3.71 10.88
CA ALA A 176 26.76 -4.62 11.99
C ALA A 176 26.23 -6.00 11.54
N ASN A 177 25.85 -6.16 10.28
CA ASN A 177 25.25 -7.39 9.75
C ASN A 177 25.94 -7.84 8.43
N PRO A 178 27.24 -8.15 8.44
CA PRO A 178 28.01 -8.43 7.22
C PRO A 178 27.59 -9.75 6.54
N GLU A 179 26.90 -10.64 7.24
CA GLU A 179 26.37 -11.90 6.71
C GLU A 179 25.07 -11.74 5.90
N LEU A 180 24.39 -10.58 6.01
CA LEU A 180 23.15 -10.33 5.32
C LEU A 180 23.37 -9.82 3.89
N LEU A 181 22.44 -10.14 3.02
CA LEU A 181 22.40 -9.70 1.63
C LEU A 181 21.30 -8.64 1.50
N PHE A 182 21.69 -7.39 1.56
CA PHE A 182 20.75 -6.28 1.48
C PHE A 182 20.25 -6.06 0.04
N GLU A 183 18.92 -6.07 -0.15
CA GLU A 183 18.27 -5.93 -1.46
C GLU A 183 17.94 -4.48 -1.82
N GLY A 184 17.86 -3.63 -0.82
CA GLY A 184 17.50 -2.21 -0.98
C GLY A 184 16.98 -1.59 0.30
N ILE A 185 16.51 -0.37 0.17
CA ILE A 185 15.97 0.44 1.26
C ILE A 185 14.53 0.83 0.94
N GLY A 186 13.60 0.57 1.87
CA GLY A 186 12.23 1.06 1.82
C GLY A 186 11.99 2.13 2.86
N ILE A 187 11.44 3.28 2.47
CA ILE A 187 11.15 4.39 3.41
C ILE A 187 9.68 4.79 3.29
N SER A 188 8.98 4.76 4.42
CA SER A 188 7.65 5.33 4.59
C SER A 188 7.76 6.79 4.98
N ILE A 189 7.02 7.67 4.30
CA ILE A 189 6.99 9.10 4.57
C ILE A 189 5.57 9.60 4.83
N PRO A 190 5.38 10.57 5.75
CA PRO A 190 4.09 11.21 5.97
C PRO A 190 3.93 12.36 4.95
N GLY A 191 3.23 12.11 3.86
CA GLY A 191 3.03 13.12 2.82
C GLY A 191 3.13 12.54 1.42
N ARG A 192 3.31 13.43 0.45
CA ARG A 192 3.33 13.11 -0.96
C ARG A 192 4.71 13.34 -1.57
N PHE A 193 5.07 12.47 -2.51
CA PHE A 193 6.25 12.61 -3.35
C PHE A 193 5.87 12.46 -4.83
N ASP A 194 6.64 13.11 -5.69
CA ASP A 194 6.50 12.94 -7.13
C ASP A 194 6.88 11.51 -7.54
N PRO A 195 6.00 10.76 -8.22
CA PRO A 195 6.27 9.37 -8.59
C PRO A 195 7.40 9.21 -9.63
N ILE A 196 7.79 10.27 -10.34
CA ILE A 196 8.84 10.29 -11.36
C ILE A 196 10.17 10.72 -10.75
N THR A 197 10.23 11.91 -10.17
CA THR A 197 11.45 12.49 -9.60
C THR A 197 11.80 11.90 -8.23
N LYS A 198 10.80 11.37 -7.50
CA LYS A 198 10.91 10.88 -6.13
C LYS A 198 11.27 11.96 -5.09
N HIS A 199 11.10 13.21 -5.45
CA HIS A 199 11.17 14.31 -4.50
C HIS A 199 9.95 14.34 -3.60
N VAL A 200 10.15 14.66 -2.33
CA VAL A 200 9.08 14.91 -1.37
C VAL A 200 8.52 16.29 -1.65
N GLU A 201 7.34 16.37 -2.29
CA GLU A 201 6.71 17.63 -2.70
C GLU A 201 5.89 18.27 -1.59
N PHE A 202 5.25 17.45 -0.77
CA PHE A 202 4.30 17.92 0.22
C PHE A 202 4.31 17.03 1.46
N ALA A 203 4.85 17.52 2.55
CA ALA A 203 4.87 16.85 3.85
C ALA A 203 4.50 17.84 4.97
N PRO A 204 3.23 18.28 5.07
CA PRO A 204 2.80 19.36 5.94
C PRO A 204 3.09 19.08 7.42
N ASN A 205 3.00 17.83 7.82
CA ASN A 205 3.31 17.42 9.19
C ASN A 205 4.80 17.50 9.54
N LEU A 206 5.69 17.44 8.54
CA LEU A 206 7.15 17.66 8.69
C LEU A 206 7.54 19.11 8.53
N LYS A 207 6.67 19.94 7.90
CA LYS A 207 6.96 21.34 7.53
C LYS A 207 8.21 21.43 6.64
N TRP A 208 8.46 20.45 5.79
CA TRP A 208 9.59 20.41 4.89
C TRP A 208 9.23 21.03 3.53
N PRO A 209 10.18 21.80 2.92
CA PRO A 209 10.08 22.18 1.52
C PRO A 209 10.25 20.95 0.60
N ASP A 210 10.19 21.17 -0.71
CA ASP A 210 10.61 20.17 -1.70
C ASP A 210 12.04 19.69 -1.42
N PHE A 211 12.23 18.39 -1.38
CA PHE A 211 13.46 17.79 -0.90
C PHE A 211 13.74 16.41 -1.49
N ASP A 212 14.98 16.18 -1.96
CA ASP A 212 15.47 14.88 -2.36
C ASP A 212 15.93 14.04 -1.17
N LEU A 213 15.10 13.11 -0.73
CA LEU A 213 15.44 12.15 0.31
C LEU A 213 16.24 10.95 -0.24
N LYS A 214 16.05 10.64 -1.53
CA LYS A 214 16.52 9.38 -2.13
C LYS A 214 18.00 9.40 -2.45
N ALA A 215 18.46 10.33 -3.30
CA ALA A 215 19.82 10.31 -3.84
C ALA A 215 20.92 10.38 -2.78
N PRO A 216 20.80 11.20 -1.71
CA PRO A 216 21.82 11.23 -0.65
C PRO A 216 21.94 9.90 0.10
N ILE A 217 20.82 9.21 0.39
CA ILE A 217 20.84 7.92 1.09
C ILE A 217 21.40 6.82 0.18
N GLU A 218 21.02 6.79 -1.11
CA GLU A 218 21.61 5.87 -2.10
C GLU A 218 23.12 6.05 -2.21
N LYS A 219 23.58 7.29 -2.27
CA LYS A 219 25.02 7.62 -2.31
C LYS A 219 25.75 7.13 -1.06
N ALA A 220 25.14 7.28 0.10
CA ALA A 220 25.77 6.93 1.38
C ALA A 220 25.82 5.42 1.65
N THR A 221 24.86 4.66 1.11
CA THR A 221 24.66 3.23 1.42
C THR A 221 25.01 2.29 0.27
N GLY A 222 25.06 2.80 -0.97
CA GLY A 222 25.21 1.99 -2.19
C GLY A 222 23.95 1.17 -2.55
N LEU A 223 22.85 1.31 -1.81
CA LEU A 223 21.60 0.57 -2.00
C LEU A 223 20.53 1.47 -2.64
N GLN A 224 19.67 0.87 -3.47
CA GLN A 224 18.54 1.59 -4.05
C GLN A 224 17.49 1.92 -3.00
N VAL A 225 16.95 3.15 -3.04
CA VAL A 225 15.91 3.64 -2.14
C VAL A 225 14.56 3.67 -2.85
N LYS A 226 13.55 3.13 -2.17
CA LYS A 226 12.14 3.19 -2.54
C LYS A 226 11.38 4.02 -1.51
N LEU A 227 10.57 4.95 -1.98
CA LEU A 227 9.72 5.78 -1.14
C LEU A 227 8.26 5.37 -1.33
N GLU A 228 7.49 5.35 -0.25
CA GLU A 228 6.04 5.21 -0.31
C GLU A 228 5.36 6.06 0.76
N ASN A 229 4.14 6.52 0.47
CA ASN A 229 3.29 7.17 1.46
C ASN A 229 2.93 6.21 2.59
N ALA A 230 2.81 6.72 3.81
CA ALA A 230 2.56 5.93 5.01
C ALA A 230 1.30 5.05 4.92
N ALA A 231 0.20 5.57 4.37
CA ALA A 231 -1.03 4.81 4.21
C ALA A 231 -0.91 3.71 3.14
N ASN A 232 -0.27 4.03 2.01
CA ASN A 232 0.03 3.05 0.97
C ASN A 232 0.98 1.96 1.45
N ALA A 233 1.97 2.30 2.29
CA ALA A 233 2.84 1.32 2.92
C ALA A 233 2.03 0.34 3.79
N CYS A 234 1.04 0.84 4.55
CA CYS A 234 0.16 -0.05 5.32
C CYS A 234 -0.68 -0.98 4.42
N VAL A 235 -1.15 -0.50 3.25
CA VAL A 235 -1.79 -1.37 2.25
C VAL A 235 -0.86 -2.49 1.81
N LEU A 236 0.39 -2.14 1.47
CA LEU A 236 1.37 -3.15 1.06
C LEU A 236 1.67 -4.15 2.18
N ALA A 237 1.71 -3.72 3.44
CA ALA A 237 1.85 -4.61 4.58
C ALA A 237 0.69 -5.62 4.66
N GLU A 238 -0.53 -5.14 4.54
CA GLU A 238 -1.74 -5.97 4.62
C GLU A 238 -1.80 -6.99 3.48
N VAL A 239 -1.55 -6.56 2.25
CA VAL A 239 -1.55 -7.43 1.05
C VAL A 239 -0.44 -8.49 1.09
N TRP A 240 0.73 -8.15 1.66
CA TRP A 240 1.89 -9.04 1.66
C TRP A 240 1.99 -9.94 2.87
N PHE A 241 1.59 -9.46 4.03
CA PHE A 241 1.83 -10.11 5.32
C PHE A 241 0.56 -10.27 6.17
N GLY A 242 -0.60 -9.76 5.70
CA GLY A 242 -1.89 -9.95 6.37
C GLY A 242 -2.49 -11.33 6.11
N GLU A 243 -3.53 -11.68 6.86
CA GLU A 243 -4.20 -12.98 6.78
C GLU A 243 -5.08 -13.13 5.53
N ASN A 244 -5.67 -12.05 5.04
CA ASN A 244 -6.56 -12.09 3.88
C ASN A 244 -5.79 -11.95 2.56
N ASP A 245 -5.15 -13.04 2.12
CA ASP A 245 -4.40 -13.09 0.87
C ASP A 245 -5.27 -13.10 -0.41
N LYS A 246 -6.59 -13.13 -0.26
CA LYS A 246 -7.58 -13.14 -1.36
C LYS A 246 -8.22 -11.78 -1.60
N ALA A 247 -8.07 -10.83 -0.68
CA ALA A 247 -8.65 -9.50 -0.86
C ALA A 247 -8.07 -8.84 -2.11
N ARG A 248 -8.95 -8.43 -3.03
CA ARG A 248 -8.60 -7.70 -4.24
C ARG A 248 -8.96 -6.23 -4.15
N ASP A 249 -9.87 -5.91 -3.26
CA ASP A 249 -10.42 -4.58 -3.05
C ASP A 249 -10.43 -4.30 -1.55
N LEU A 250 -9.46 -3.54 -1.06
CA LEU A 250 -9.36 -3.17 0.36
C LEU A 250 -8.96 -1.70 0.51
N VAL A 251 -9.38 -1.11 1.60
CA VAL A 251 -8.96 0.23 2.01
C VAL A 251 -8.29 0.13 3.37
N VAL A 252 -7.12 0.72 3.50
CA VAL A 252 -6.46 0.90 4.80
C VAL A 252 -6.64 2.35 5.24
N VAL A 253 -7.14 2.53 6.45
CA VAL A 253 -7.29 3.84 7.10
C VAL A 253 -6.24 3.94 8.21
N THR A 254 -5.32 4.87 8.09
CA THR A 254 -4.31 5.15 9.11
C THR A 254 -4.74 6.36 9.94
N ILE A 255 -4.80 6.21 11.25
CA ILE A 255 -5.15 7.29 12.17
C ILE A 255 -4.01 7.49 13.16
N SER A 256 -3.44 8.69 13.10
CA SER A 256 -2.36 9.16 13.98
C SER A 256 -2.51 10.67 14.19
N GLU A 257 -1.46 11.45 14.03
CA GLU A 257 -1.51 12.93 14.00
C GLU A 257 -2.43 13.47 12.91
N GLY A 258 -2.69 12.65 11.88
CA GLY A 258 -3.60 12.90 10.77
C GLY A 258 -4.38 11.65 10.41
N VAL A 259 -5.17 11.74 9.32
CA VAL A 259 -5.92 10.63 8.72
C VAL A 259 -5.42 10.40 7.30
N GLY A 260 -4.84 9.24 7.05
CA GLY A 260 -4.44 8.81 5.72
C GLY A 260 -5.25 7.62 5.24
N THR A 261 -5.46 7.50 3.95
CA THR A 261 -6.11 6.34 3.35
C THR A 261 -5.29 5.78 2.21
N GLY A 262 -5.11 4.47 2.22
CA GLY A 262 -4.49 3.73 1.13
C GLY A 262 -5.52 2.83 0.47
N ILE A 263 -5.52 2.78 -0.86
CA ILE A 263 -6.55 2.13 -1.66
C ILE A 263 -5.92 1.02 -2.50
N PHE A 264 -6.44 -0.18 -2.34
CA PHE A 264 -6.10 -1.33 -3.18
C PHE A 264 -7.35 -1.78 -3.89
N VAL A 265 -7.34 -1.74 -5.22
CA VAL A 265 -8.51 -2.03 -6.05
C VAL A 265 -8.10 -2.88 -7.25
N ASN A 266 -8.89 -3.90 -7.56
CA ASN A 266 -8.59 -4.86 -8.63
C ASN A 266 -7.19 -5.52 -8.49
N GLY A 267 -6.73 -5.74 -7.27
CA GLY A 267 -5.42 -6.34 -7.00
C GLY A 267 -4.24 -5.40 -7.21
N GLN A 268 -4.46 -4.08 -7.27
CA GLN A 268 -3.42 -3.08 -7.47
C GLN A 268 -3.56 -1.90 -6.51
N LEU A 269 -2.43 -1.36 -6.07
CA LEU A 269 -2.39 -0.12 -5.29
C LEU A 269 -2.74 1.08 -6.16
N ALA A 270 -3.83 1.75 -5.83
CA ALA A 270 -4.29 2.95 -6.52
C ALA A 270 -3.47 4.16 -6.07
N ARG A 271 -2.63 4.70 -6.95
CA ARG A 271 -1.84 5.91 -6.67
C ARG A 271 -2.45 7.18 -7.26
N GLY A 272 -3.30 7.04 -8.29
CA GLY A 272 -3.89 8.17 -8.98
C GLY A 272 -2.88 9.02 -9.76
N HIS A 273 -3.35 10.16 -10.26
CA HIS A 273 -2.49 11.14 -10.93
C HIS A 273 -1.54 11.76 -9.90
N LYS A 274 -0.24 11.78 -10.18
CA LYS A 274 0.81 12.30 -9.28
C LYS A 274 0.77 11.75 -7.84
N GLY A 275 0.27 10.53 -7.65
CA GLY A 275 0.22 9.92 -6.32
C GLY A 275 -0.86 10.46 -5.39
N MET A 276 -1.88 11.16 -5.91
CA MET A 276 -2.90 11.85 -5.08
C MET A 276 -4.11 11.00 -4.71
N ALA A 277 -4.20 9.74 -5.14
CA ALA A 277 -5.29 8.88 -4.66
C ALA A 277 -5.14 8.63 -3.15
N GLY A 278 -6.28 8.59 -2.46
CA GLY A 278 -6.29 8.29 -1.03
C GLY A 278 -6.23 9.51 -0.10
N GLU A 279 -6.40 10.72 -0.61
CA GLU A 279 -6.44 11.95 0.21
C GLU A 279 -7.82 12.19 0.87
N PHE A 280 -8.54 11.10 1.24
CA PHE A 280 -9.88 11.19 1.84
C PHE A 280 -9.88 11.86 3.22
N GLY A 281 -8.76 11.84 3.95
CA GLY A 281 -8.62 12.61 5.18
C GLY A 281 -8.90 14.11 5.01
N HIS A 282 -8.79 14.62 3.77
CA HIS A 282 -9.03 16.02 3.43
C HIS A 282 -10.40 16.29 2.77
N VAL A 283 -11.27 15.28 2.68
CA VAL A 283 -12.68 15.51 2.31
C VAL A 283 -13.41 16.17 3.49
N ALA A 284 -14.12 17.25 3.20
CA ALA A 284 -14.88 17.98 4.22
C ALA A 284 -16.08 17.15 4.72
N LEU A 285 -16.11 16.83 6.00
CA LEU A 285 -17.29 16.28 6.68
C LEU A 285 -18.25 17.39 7.17
N ASP A 286 -17.72 18.57 7.42
CA ASP A 286 -18.46 19.74 7.86
C ASP A 286 -17.79 20.99 7.27
N PRO A 287 -18.41 21.63 6.25
CA PRO A 287 -17.85 22.81 5.61
C PRO A 287 -17.59 24.00 6.55
N ASP A 288 -18.35 24.11 7.65
CA ASP A 288 -18.20 25.15 8.65
C ASP A 288 -17.25 24.77 9.79
N GLY A 289 -16.65 23.59 9.71
CA GLY A 289 -15.75 23.03 10.71
C GLY A 289 -14.39 23.73 10.83
N PRO A 290 -13.50 23.22 11.70
CA PRO A 290 -12.19 23.79 11.95
C PRO A 290 -11.31 23.82 10.69
N VAL A 291 -10.35 24.77 10.66
CA VAL A 291 -9.35 24.87 9.59
C VAL A 291 -8.41 23.64 9.66
N CYS A 292 -8.18 23.03 8.51
CA CYS A 292 -7.24 21.93 8.34
C CYS A 292 -5.86 22.43 7.93
N THR A 293 -4.81 21.67 8.23
CA THR A 293 -3.43 21.96 7.81
C THR A 293 -3.24 21.97 6.30
N CYS A 294 -4.16 21.36 5.53
CA CYS A 294 -4.17 21.44 4.06
C CYS A 294 -4.67 22.78 3.49
N GLY A 295 -5.16 23.69 4.34
CA GLY A 295 -5.77 24.97 3.97
C GLY A 295 -7.29 24.92 3.81
N GLY A 296 -7.90 23.74 3.75
CA GLY A 296 -9.35 23.55 3.72
C GLY A 296 -10.01 23.70 5.11
N ARG A 297 -11.34 23.56 5.16
CA ARG A 297 -12.12 23.55 6.40
C ARG A 297 -12.88 22.25 6.56
N GLY A 298 -13.04 21.80 7.82
CA GLY A 298 -13.89 20.68 8.19
C GLY A 298 -13.52 19.35 7.58
N CYS A 299 -12.27 19.17 7.20
CA CYS A 299 -11.76 17.91 6.68
C CYS A 299 -11.97 16.76 7.69
N TRP A 300 -12.15 15.54 7.22
CA TRP A 300 -12.29 14.36 8.08
C TRP A 300 -11.18 14.27 9.13
N GLU A 301 -9.95 14.58 8.74
CA GLU A 301 -8.78 14.57 9.63
C GLU A 301 -8.96 15.42 10.89
N VAL A 302 -9.55 16.61 10.77
CA VAL A 302 -9.70 17.52 11.92
C VAL A 302 -10.73 17.02 12.94
N PHE A 303 -11.50 15.98 12.61
CA PHE A 303 -12.46 15.37 13.52
C PHE A 303 -12.05 13.98 14.02
N ALA A 304 -11.25 13.24 13.23
CA ALA A 304 -10.97 11.82 13.44
C ALA A 304 -9.52 11.50 13.85
N SER A 305 -8.60 12.47 13.83
CA SER A 305 -7.20 12.25 14.19
C SER A 305 -6.97 12.21 15.72
N ASN A 306 -5.79 11.73 16.14
CA ASN A 306 -5.35 11.80 17.52
C ASN A 306 -5.37 13.24 18.06
N ARG A 307 -4.98 14.22 17.20
CA ARG A 307 -5.05 15.66 17.53
C ARG A 307 -6.49 16.10 17.81
N ALA A 308 -7.45 15.58 17.05
CA ALA A 308 -8.87 15.89 17.28
C ALA A 308 -9.35 15.39 18.63
N ALA A 309 -9.01 14.17 19.01
CA ALA A 309 -9.38 13.60 20.32
C ALA A 309 -8.76 14.40 21.47
N LEU A 310 -7.49 14.78 21.37
CA LEU A 310 -6.84 15.64 22.37
C LEU A 310 -7.51 17.01 22.46
N ARG A 311 -7.86 17.63 21.33
CA ARG A 311 -8.63 18.88 21.30
C ARG A 311 -9.98 18.71 22.00
N TYR A 312 -10.75 17.66 21.72
CA TYR A 312 -12.03 17.39 22.38
C TYR A 312 -11.90 17.23 23.91
N TYR A 313 -10.80 16.62 24.36
CA TYR A 313 -10.52 16.51 25.79
C TYR A 313 -10.20 17.86 26.42
N HIS A 314 -9.40 18.70 25.76
CA HIS A 314 -9.03 20.03 26.23
C HIS A 314 -10.18 21.04 26.21
N GLU A 315 -11.14 20.91 25.30
CA GLU A 315 -12.36 21.74 25.30
C GLU A 315 -13.12 21.66 26.63
N THR A 316 -12.97 20.55 27.34
CA THR A 316 -13.62 20.29 28.64
C THR A 316 -12.69 20.42 29.83
N ASN A 317 -11.39 20.69 29.60
CA ASN A 317 -10.37 20.71 30.66
C ASN A 317 -9.26 21.74 30.38
N THR A 318 -9.29 22.86 31.08
CA THR A 318 -8.35 23.99 30.88
C THR A 318 -7.01 23.85 31.58
N GLY A 319 -6.71 22.72 32.27
CA GLY A 319 -5.56 22.59 33.17
C GLY A 319 -4.54 21.50 32.82
N THR A 320 -4.64 20.83 31.67
CA THR A 320 -3.73 19.72 31.34
C THR A 320 -2.64 20.20 30.40
N GLY A 321 -1.36 19.96 30.76
CA GLY A 321 -0.18 20.17 29.91
C GLY A 321 -0.20 19.31 28.64
N ASP A 322 0.95 19.12 28.02
CA ASP A 322 1.14 18.34 26.74
C ASP A 322 0.76 16.86 26.89
N LEU A 323 -0.57 16.58 26.96
CA LEU A 323 -1.10 15.23 27.00
C LEU A 323 -0.85 14.53 25.64
N GLN A 324 -0.31 13.32 25.70
CA GLN A 324 -0.17 12.46 24.52
C GLN A 324 -1.42 11.61 24.31
N PHE A 325 -1.70 11.21 23.07
CA PHE A 325 -2.88 10.40 22.76
C PHE A 325 -2.91 9.07 23.53
N ARG A 326 -1.74 8.45 23.74
CA ARG A 326 -1.61 7.23 24.56
C ARG A 326 -2.04 7.43 26.00
N GLU A 327 -1.75 8.59 26.57
CA GLU A 327 -2.17 8.95 27.93
C GLU A 327 -3.68 9.19 27.98
N LEU A 328 -4.26 9.81 26.93
CA LEU A 328 -5.71 9.93 26.80
C LEU A 328 -6.41 8.57 26.78
N LEU A 329 -5.84 7.58 26.03
CA LEU A 329 -6.35 6.21 26.02
C LEU A 329 -6.29 5.60 27.43
N ALA A 330 -5.18 5.77 28.15
CA ALA A 330 -5.01 5.26 29.52
C ALA A 330 -5.99 5.92 30.50
N LEU A 331 -6.26 7.22 30.38
CA LEU A 331 -7.30 7.91 31.19
C LEU A 331 -8.69 7.33 30.94
N ALA A 332 -9.01 7.04 29.67
CA ALA A 332 -10.29 6.41 29.33
C ALA A 332 -10.40 4.98 29.85
N ASP A 333 -9.31 4.21 29.87
CA ASP A 333 -9.25 2.87 30.49
C ASP A 333 -9.44 2.96 31.98
N GLY A 334 -8.97 4.04 32.62
CA GLY A 334 -9.21 4.36 34.05
C GLY A 334 -10.61 4.90 34.34
N GLY A 335 -11.49 5.06 33.34
CA GLY A 335 -12.86 5.51 33.51
C GLY A 335 -13.05 7.03 33.54
N ASP A 336 -12.05 7.83 33.14
CA ASP A 336 -12.22 9.30 33.03
C ASP A 336 -13.33 9.66 32.05
N ALA A 337 -14.43 10.24 32.52
CA ALA A 337 -15.62 10.50 31.73
C ALA A 337 -15.38 11.49 30.60
N ARG A 338 -14.40 12.41 30.72
CA ARG A 338 -14.05 13.39 29.68
C ARG A 338 -13.21 12.74 28.57
N ALA A 339 -12.26 11.87 28.96
CA ALA A 339 -11.51 11.08 28.03
C ALA A 339 -12.43 10.16 27.20
N LEU A 340 -13.37 9.50 27.88
CA LEU A 340 -14.40 8.68 27.23
C LEU A 340 -15.20 9.49 26.21
N LYS A 341 -15.73 10.66 26.61
CA LYS A 341 -16.51 11.54 25.72
C LYS A 341 -15.69 12.06 24.53
N ALA A 342 -14.41 12.35 24.73
CA ALA A 342 -13.51 12.78 23.65
C ALA A 342 -13.29 11.66 22.63
N LEU A 343 -13.07 10.42 23.09
CA LEU A 343 -12.91 9.26 22.24
C LEU A 343 -14.21 8.86 21.52
N ASP A 344 -15.36 9.03 22.15
CA ASP A 344 -16.67 8.78 21.52
C ASP A 344 -16.91 9.76 20.35
N LYS A 345 -16.60 11.06 20.52
CA LYS A 345 -16.63 12.03 19.43
C LYS A 345 -15.71 11.61 18.27
N MET A 346 -14.50 11.18 18.60
CA MET A 346 -13.55 10.66 17.60
C MET A 346 -14.10 9.43 16.88
N ALA A 347 -14.68 8.47 17.62
CA ALA A 347 -15.24 7.24 17.05
C ALA A 347 -16.36 7.53 16.03
N VAL A 348 -17.28 8.44 16.37
CA VAL A 348 -18.34 8.89 15.44
C VAL A 348 -17.75 9.52 14.19
N ALA A 349 -16.73 10.35 14.31
CA ALA A 349 -16.07 10.96 13.16
C ALA A 349 -15.36 9.92 12.28
N ILE A 350 -14.68 8.93 12.89
CA ILE A 350 -14.09 7.81 12.16
C ILE A 350 -15.17 7.05 11.40
N ALA A 351 -16.28 6.73 12.06
CA ALA A 351 -17.38 5.97 11.48
C ALA A 351 -17.99 6.68 10.24
N ARG A 352 -18.26 7.98 10.32
CA ARG A 352 -18.79 8.79 9.22
C ARG A 352 -17.86 8.81 8.01
N GLY A 353 -16.56 9.04 8.23
CA GLY A 353 -15.58 9.01 7.15
C GLY A 353 -15.40 7.61 6.55
N THR A 354 -15.51 6.56 7.37
CA THR A 354 -15.48 5.17 6.88
C THR A 354 -16.69 4.89 5.98
N ARG A 355 -17.87 5.32 6.36
CA ARG A 355 -19.08 5.21 5.52
C ARG A 355 -18.90 5.91 4.18
N MET A 356 -18.29 7.10 4.15
CA MET A 356 -17.95 7.81 2.92
C MET A 356 -17.03 6.95 2.02
N LEU A 357 -15.97 6.34 2.58
CA LEU A 357 -15.07 5.46 1.85
C LEU A 357 -15.79 4.24 1.29
N VAL A 358 -16.62 3.58 2.10
CA VAL A 358 -17.38 2.39 1.69
C VAL A 358 -18.34 2.73 0.55
N THR A 359 -19.04 3.88 0.65
CA THR A 359 -19.96 4.34 -0.40
C THR A 359 -19.22 4.67 -1.70
N ALA A 360 -18.01 5.23 -1.61
CA ALA A 360 -17.24 5.66 -2.79
C ALA A 360 -16.50 4.50 -3.50
N LEU A 361 -16.04 3.48 -2.75
CA LEU A 361 -15.08 2.50 -3.24
C LEU A 361 -15.59 1.06 -3.18
N ALA A 362 -16.67 0.79 -2.43
CA ALA A 362 -17.25 -0.55 -2.21
C ALA A 362 -16.16 -1.63 -1.93
N PRO A 363 -15.25 -1.44 -0.94
CA PRO A 363 -14.18 -2.38 -0.68
C PRO A 363 -14.71 -3.67 -0.05
N GLN A 364 -13.96 -4.78 -0.17
CA GLN A 364 -14.23 -6.02 0.56
C GLN A 364 -13.87 -5.88 2.05
N ASP A 365 -12.72 -5.22 2.31
CA ASP A 365 -12.19 -5.00 3.66
C ASP A 365 -11.86 -3.52 3.89
N VAL A 366 -12.15 -3.03 5.10
CA VAL A 366 -11.61 -1.78 5.63
C VAL A 366 -10.74 -2.10 6.84
N VAL A 367 -9.46 -1.84 6.73
CA VAL A 367 -8.46 -2.16 7.75
C VAL A 367 -7.97 -0.89 8.42
N PHE A 368 -7.99 -0.87 9.74
CA PHE A 368 -7.57 0.28 10.55
C PHE A 368 -6.18 0.10 11.14
N VAL A 369 -5.37 1.16 11.06
CA VAL A 369 -4.02 1.23 11.61
C VAL A 369 -3.88 2.47 12.48
N GLY A 370 -3.43 2.33 13.70
CA GLY A 370 -3.20 3.44 14.64
C GLY A 370 -3.33 3.03 16.10
N GLU A 371 -2.91 3.90 17.02
CA GLU A 371 -2.92 3.58 18.45
C GLU A 371 -4.34 3.33 18.99
N PHE A 372 -5.35 3.98 18.42
CA PHE A 372 -6.75 3.81 18.81
C PHE A 372 -7.24 2.35 18.65
N THR A 373 -6.64 1.57 17.76
CA THR A 373 -7.03 0.17 17.55
C THR A 373 -6.76 -0.72 18.76
N ARG A 374 -5.94 -0.27 19.74
CA ARG A 374 -5.77 -0.94 21.03
C ARG A 374 -7.08 -1.01 21.83
N GLN A 375 -7.96 -0.06 21.60
CA GLN A 375 -9.32 -0.05 22.17
C GLN A 375 -10.38 -0.41 21.13
N TRP A 376 -10.09 -1.38 20.26
CA TRP A 376 -10.99 -1.77 19.18
C TRP A 376 -12.38 -2.17 19.64
N GLN A 377 -12.50 -2.73 20.86
CA GLN A 377 -13.78 -3.06 21.48
C GLN A 377 -14.69 -1.82 21.68
N ARG A 378 -14.10 -0.62 21.80
CA ARG A 378 -14.84 0.65 21.86
C ARG A 378 -15.16 1.18 20.46
N PHE A 379 -14.17 1.26 19.60
CA PHE A 379 -14.28 1.92 18.29
C PHE A 379 -14.99 1.04 17.25
N GLY A 380 -14.68 -0.25 17.22
CA GLY A 380 -15.15 -1.18 16.20
C GLY A 380 -16.68 -1.23 16.09
N PRO A 381 -17.44 -1.41 17.17
CA PRO A 381 -18.91 -1.45 17.11
C PRO A 381 -19.53 -0.17 16.55
N VAL A 382 -19.00 1.02 16.89
CA VAL A 382 -19.50 2.31 16.39
C VAL A 382 -19.27 2.41 14.87
N ILE A 383 -18.07 2.02 14.40
CA ILE A 383 -17.71 2.06 12.98
C ILE A 383 -18.57 1.05 12.19
N GLN A 384 -18.68 -0.18 12.70
CA GLN A 384 -19.46 -1.24 12.04
C GLN A 384 -20.94 -0.88 11.94
N ALA A 385 -21.52 -0.29 13.00
CA ALA A 385 -22.92 0.15 13.00
C ALA A 385 -23.18 1.23 11.96
N GLU A 386 -22.32 2.24 11.85
CA GLU A 386 -22.46 3.33 10.87
C GLU A 386 -22.29 2.82 9.43
N VAL A 387 -21.34 1.91 9.19
CA VAL A 387 -21.13 1.29 7.89
C VAL A 387 -22.33 0.45 7.50
N ALA A 388 -22.86 -0.37 8.41
CA ALA A 388 -24.03 -1.20 8.18
C ALA A 388 -25.30 -0.36 7.90
N ALA A 389 -25.49 0.74 8.65
CA ALA A 389 -26.62 1.65 8.44
C ALA A 389 -26.61 2.33 7.05
N GLY A 390 -25.44 2.47 6.45
CA GLY A 390 -25.25 3.04 5.12
C GLY A 390 -25.22 2.04 3.97
N SER A 391 -25.30 0.74 4.24
CA SER A 391 -25.14 -0.32 3.24
C SER A 391 -26.42 -0.54 2.43
N PHE A 392 -26.79 0.43 1.59
CA PHE A 392 -27.86 0.26 0.59
C PHE A 392 -27.39 -0.53 -0.64
N LEU A 393 -26.10 -0.90 -0.71
CA LEU A 393 -25.45 -1.53 -1.87
C LEU A 393 -25.17 -3.03 -1.70
N GLY A 394 -25.62 -3.66 -0.61
CA GLY A 394 -25.41 -5.08 -0.34
C GLY A 394 -24.77 -5.34 1.03
N ASP A 395 -24.03 -6.44 1.14
CA ASP A 395 -23.35 -6.81 2.38
C ASP A 395 -22.28 -5.78 2.74
N PRO A 396 -22.20 -5.32 4.00
CA PRO A 396 -21.17 -4.38 4.43
C PRO A 396 -19.78 -5.04 4.35
N PRO A 397 -18.72 -4.24 4.11
CA PRO A 397 -17.35 -4.74 4.11
C PRO A 397 -16.96 -5.27 5.50
N GLN A 398 -15.97 -6.14 5.53
CA GLN A 398 -15.34 -6.51 6.79
C GLN A 398 -14.54 -5.32 7.33
N VAL A 399 -14.87 -4.86 8.54
CA VAL A 399 -14.21 -3.76 9.23
C VAL A 399 -13.42 -4.31 10.41
N ARG A 400 -12.09 -4.12 10.39
CA ARG A 400 -11.20 -4.71 11.38
C ARG A 400 -9.93 -3.88 11.64
N PRO A 401 -9.27 -4.04 12.78
CA PRO A 401 -7.93 -3.51 12.96
C PRO A 401 -6.91 -4.32 12.16
N ALA A 402 -5.77 -3.72 11.84
CA ALA A 402 -4.62 -4.45 11.32
C ALA A 402 -4.03 -5.35 12.41
N GLU A 403 -3.49 -6.50 12.03
CA GLU A 403 -2.83 -7.42 12.97
C GLU A 403 -1.52 -6.85 13.52
N ALA A 404 -0.78 -6.11 12.68
CA ALA A 404 0.44 -5.48 13.10
C ALA A 404 0.15 -4.17 13.85
N GLU A 405 0.82 -3.94 14.98
CA GLU A 405 0.82 -2.62 15.62
C GLU A 405 1.18 -1.54 14.60
N GLY A 406 0.55 -0.37 14.69
CA GLY A 406 0.59 0.68 13.66
C GLY A 406 1.98 1.09 13.19
N ASP A 407 3.00 1.04 14.08
CA ASP A 407 4.39 1.32 13.74
C ASP A 407 5.01 0.24 12.86
N LEU A 408 4.69 -1.01 13.13
CA LEU A 408 5.20 -2.17 12.40
C LEU A 408 4.53 -2.32 11.02
N ALA A 409 3.27 -1.91 10.89
CA ALA A 409 2.56 -2.00 9.61
C ALA A 409 3.26 -1.17 8.53
N ARG A 410 3.64 0.09 8.81
CA ARG A 410 4.36 0.94 7.86
C ARG A 410 5.73 0.36 7.47
N LEU A 411 6.50 -0.09 8.46
CA LEU A 411 7.80 -0.73 8.22
C LEU A 411 7.66 -2.02 7.41
N ARG A 412 6.68 -2.88 7.71
CA ARG A 412 6.42 -4.09 6.90
C ARG A 412 6.03 -3.74 5.47
N GLY A 413 5.23 -2.69 5.29
CA GLY A 413 4.86 -2.21 3.96
C GLY A 413 6.05 -1.77 3.13
N THR A 414 7.06 -1.13 3.75
CA THR A 414 8.28 -0.76 3.05
C THR A 414 9.17 -1.96 2.72
N VAL A 415 9.14 -3.05 3.51
CA VAL A 415 9.72 -4.34 3.10
C VAL A 415 9.04 -4.84 1.82
N ALA A 416 7.71 -4.88 1.80
CA ALA A 416 6.95 -5.30 0.62
C ALA A 416 7.26 -4.43 -0.60
N LEU A 417 7.39 -3.12 -0.43
CA LEU A 417 7.74 -2.17 -1.48
C LEU A 417 9.05 -2.53 -2.20
N VAL A 418 10.08 -2.91 -1.46
CA VAL A 418 11.36 -3.35 -2.04
C VAL A 418 11.22 -4.72 -2.69
N LEU A 419 10.57 -5.66 -2.02
CA LEU A 419 10.41 -7.02 -2.50
C LEU A 419 9.57 -7.12 -3.79
N GLN A 420 8.63 -6.21 -4.03
CA GLN A 420 7.80 -6.20 -5.25
C GLN A 420 8.63 -6.26 -6.55
N GLU A 421 9.83 -5.68 -6.58
CA GLU A 421 10.70 -5.73 -7.76
C GLU A 421 11.24 -7.13 -8.05
N HIS A 422 11.40 -7.95 -7.03
CA HIS A 422 11.95 -9.29 -7.14
C HIS A 422 10.88 -10.38 -7.30
N PHE A 423 9.69 -10.11 -6.80
CA PHE A 423 8.55 -11.04 -6.78
C PHE A 423 7.51 -10.74 -7.87
N GLY A 424 7.51 -9.53 -8.45
CA GLY A 424 6.70 -9.16 -9.60
C GLY A 424 7.34 -9.63 -10.91
N PRO A 425 6.59 -9.64 -12.04
CA PRO A 425 7.20 -9.76 -13.35
C PRO A 425 8.18 -8.60 -13.55
N SER A 426 9.41 -8.91 -13.94
CA SER A 426 10.47 -7.90 -14.07
C SER A 426 10.06 -6.77 -15.00
N ALA A 427 10.03 -5.56 -14.48
CA ALA A 427 9.84 -4.32 -15.27
C ALA A 427 10.97 -4.07 -16.29
N ARG A 428 11.97 -4.97 -16.38
CA ARG A 428 13.11 -4.88 -17.31
C ARG A 428 12.73 -5.13 -18.77
N VAL A 429 11.61 -5.79 -19.05
CA VAL A 429 11.16 -6.07 -20.42
C VAL A 429 10.80 -4.77 -21.19
N GLY A 430 10.37 -3.71 -20.48
CA GLY A 430 10.06 -2.41 -21.09
C GLY A 430 11.25 -1.45 -21.30
N ARG A 431 12.41 -1.68 -20.68
CA ARG A 431 13.54 -0.72 -20.73
C ARG A 431 14.55 -0.93 -21.85
N LYS A 432 14.56 -2.08 -22.49
CA LYS A 432 15.50 -2.33 -23.62
C LYS A 432 15.16 -1.54 -24.89
N ASN A 433 13.91 -1.14 -25.11
CA ASN A 433 13.51 -0.44 -26.35
C ASN A 433 13.69 1.08 -26.32
N HIS A 434 14.01 1.70 -25.19
CA HIS A 434 14.23 3.16 -25.13
C HIS A 434 15.69 3.60 -25.37
N ARG A 435 16.64 2.67 -25.42
CA ARG A 435 18.03 3.00 -25.78
C ARG A 435 18.35 2.93 -27.27
N GLN A 436 17.53 2.24 -28.09
CA GLN A 436 17.76 2.14 -29.53
C GLN A 436 17.12 3.28 -30.34
N SER A 437 16.17 4.05 -29.79
CA SER A 437 15.55 5.19 -30.49
C SER A 437 16.30 6.52 -30.33
N ARG A 438 17.44 6.56 -29.61
CA ARG A 438 18.26 7.77 -29.45
C ARG A 438 19.55 7.77 -30.28
N ILE A 439 19.75 6.79 -31.16
CA ILE A 439 20.93 6.71 -32.08
C ILE A 439 20.55 7.04 -33.54
N MET A 440 19.26 7.30 -33.79
CA MET A 440 18.79 7.74 -35.12
C MET A 440 17.90 9.00 -35.02
N ALA A 441 18.40 10.06 -34.46
CA ALA A 441 17.87 11.43 -34.60
C ALA A 441 19.03 12.43 -34.44
#